data_b7da95233e502bd804ac953bd69a21bb
#
_entry.id   b7da95233e502bd804ac953bd69a21bb
#
_cell.length_a   1.000
_cell.length_b   1.000
_cell.length_c   1.000
_cell.angle_alpha   90.00
_cell.angle_beta   90.00
_cell.angle_gamma   90.00
#
_symmetry.space_group_name_H-M   'P 1'
#
loop_
_entity.id
_entity.type
_entity.pdbx_description
1 polymer ?
#
loop_
_entity_poly.entity_id
_entity_poly.type
_entity_poly.pdbx_seq_one_letter_code
_entity_poly.pdbx_strand_id
1 'polypeptide(L)'
;MRMRARRACAPPQRQFQRPRRRPLRLRIGAARPPIRSRPTREGNRADALCDRAARHLDITMRGDDMQDPQPDALPPEPFVAPAADGFPVRGFAWRHRAPAAGRPVTVINCATSVRCRYYFRFAAYLFSQGSDVLVYDYRGIGESRPASLAGFHATWLDWGRLDCDAVLQYAARTCAGQPVDVVAHSVGGVVLGLAASNPIVRRALTVGAQYAYWRDYAGSHRLRMLAKWHVAMPMLARVFGYVPAKRLGWMEDTPRGVALSWSRSRPRFEDAYVRAPIRETPDARRDLVERFTRLTAPMLAIGLSDDEFGSVEAVERLLGYYTRSAVTHLRIAPEQIGVASIGHFAFFHSRFEQTLWPIALGWLKTGALAPETPGRVHRQPCAPEPARAARDEASGRTAAR
;
A
#
# COMPACT_ATOMS: atom_id res chain seq x y z
N MET A 1 18.38 -54.61 -41.81
CA MET A 1 17.61 -55.32 -40.79
C MET A 1 16.36 -54.49 -40.47
N ARG A 2 15.21 -54.92 -40.98
CA ARG A 2 13.93 -54.21 -40.91
C ARG A 2 13.19 -54.61 -39.61
N MET A 3 12.76 -53.67 -38.76
CA MET A 3 11.81 -53.97 -37.69
C MET A 3 10.53 -53.18 -37.91
N ARG A 4 9.42 -53.95 -37.90
CA ARG A 4 8.04 -53.54 -38.19
C ARG A 4 7.39 -52.73 -37.06
N ALA A 5 6.65 -51.73 -37.48
CA ALA A 5 5.69 -51.01 -36.62
C ALA A 5 4.50 -51.89 -36.24
N ARG A 6 4.15 -51.92 -34.95
CA ARG A 6 2.88 -52.51 -34.48
C ARG A 6 1.88 -51.38 -34.27
N ARG A 7 0.76 -51.47 -34.93
CA ARG A 7 -0.47 -50.64 -34.73
C ARG A 7 -1.19 -51.13 -33.47
N ALA A 8 -1.56 -50.22 -32.56
CA ALA A 8 -2.49 -50.50 -31.47
C ALA A 8 -3.89 -49.97 -31.82
N CYS A 9 -4.90 -50.86 -31.67
CA CYS A 9 -6.29 -50.60 -31.87
C CYS A 9 -6.90 -49.70 -30.82
N ALA A 10 -7.79 -48.81 -31.23
CA ALA A 10 -8.66 -47.99 -30.35
C ALA A 10 -9.96 -48.77 -30.02
N PRO A 11 -10.51 -48.67 -28.82
CA PRO A 11 -11.82 -49.26 -28.47
C PRO A 11 -12.99 -48.36 -28.89
N PRO A 12 -14.21 -48.93 -29.05
CA PRO A 12 -15.37 -48.25 -29.64
C PRO A 12 -16.06 -47.27 -28.66
N GLN A 13 -16.53 -46.17 -29.21
CA GLN A 13 -17.38 -45.18 -28.51
C GLN A 13 -18.80 -45.73 -28.33
N ARG A 14 -19.28 -45.78 -27.09
CA ARG A 14 -20.70 -45.99 -26.76
C ARG A 14 -21.44 -44.65 -26.77
N GLN A 15 -22.41 -44.55 -27.67
CA GLN A 15 -23.40 -43.48 -27.70
C GLN A 15 -24.40 -43.67 -26.54
N PHE A 16 -24.47 -42.70 -25.61
CA PHE A 16 -25.53 -42.59 -24.62
C PHE A 16 -26.62 -41.66 -25.14
N GLN A 17 -27.81 -42.26 -25.47
CA GLN A 17 -29.04 -41.52 -25.77
C GLN A 17 -29.62 -40.92 -24.46
N ARG A 18 -29.89 -39.61 -24.46
CA ARG A 18 -30.57 -38.91 -23.37
C ARG A 18 -32.10 -39.07 -23.50
N PRO A 19 -32.85 -39.42 -22.43
CA PRO A 19 -34.30 -39.42 -22.45
C PRO A 19 -34.87 -38.01 -22.40
N ARG A 20 -35.87 -37.73 -23.24
CA ARG A 20 -36.65 -36.48 -23.30
C ARG A 20 -37.52 -36.38 -22.03
N ARG A 21 -37.37 -35.30 -21.24
CA ARG A 21 -38.28 -34.96 -20.14
C ARG A 21 -39.36 -33.99 -20.64
N ARG A 22 -40.63 -34.33 -20.40
CA ARG A 22 -41.84 -33.49 -20.63
C ARG A 22 -41.88 -32.34 -19.61
N PRO A 23 -42.44 -31.17 -19.94
CA PRO A 23 -42.59 -30.06 -19.00
C PRO A 23 -43.77 -30.30 -18.04
N LEU A 24 -43.47 -30.21 -16.72
CA LEU A 24 -44.48 -30.20 -15.67
C LEU A 24 -44.97 -28.76 -15.50
N ARG A 25 -46.27 -28.54 -15.69
CA ARG A 25 -46.92 -27.27 -15.34
C ARG A 25 -47.08 -27.19 -13.82
N LEU A 26 -46.40 -26.26 -13.13
CA LEU A 26 -46.67 -25.93 -11.75
C LEU A 26 -47.76 -24.86 -11.65
N ARG A 27 -48.80 -25.19 -10.89
CA ARG A 27 -49.87 -24.26 -10.46
C ARG A 27 -49.27 -23.28 -9.45
N ILE A 28 -49.50 -21.99 -9.66
CA ILE A 28 -49.13 -20.91 -8.75
C ILE A 28 -50.11 -20.96 -7.57
N GLY A 29 -49.65 -21.37 -6.39
CA GLY A 29 -50.34 -21.23 -5.13
C GLY A 29 -49.91 -19.93 -4.44
N ALA A 30 -50.88 -19.19 -3.90
CA ALA A 30 -50.70 -17.92 -3.24
C ALA A 30 -49.66 -17.96 -2.08
N ALA A 31 -48.72 -17.03 -2.08
CA ALA A 31 -47.71 -16.88 -1.07
C ALA A 31 -48.31 -16.36 0.23
N ARG A 32 -48.04 -17.06 1.34
CA ARG A 32 -48.24 -16.55 2.71
C ARG A 32 -47.13 -15.53 3.06
N PRO A 33 -47.41 -14.48 3.85
CA PRO A 33 -46.40 -13.52 4.26
C PRO A 33 -45.40 -14.16 5.24
N PRO A 34 -44.13 -13.72 5.23
CA PRO A 34 -43.09 -14.28 6.10
C PRO A 34 -43.33 -13.90 7.58
N ILE A 35 -43.20 -14.89 8.44
CA ILE A 35 -43.23 -14.74 9.92
C ILE A 35 -41.98 -13.94 10.30
N ARG A 36 -42.17 -12.73 10.85
CA ARG A 36 -41.09 -11.93 11.48
C ARG A 36 -40.61 -12.67 12.72
N SER A 37 -39.39 -13.20 12.68
CA SER A 37 -38.67 -13.65 13.86
C SER A 37 -38.34 -12.44 14.75
N ARG A 38 -38.78 -12.48 16.02
CA ARG A 38 -38.40 -11.48 17.04
C ARG A 38 -36.88 -11.61 17.28
N PRO A 39 -36.11 -10.49 17.32
CA PRO A 39 -34.71 -10.52 17.69
C PRO A 39 -34.56 -10.94 19.17
N THR A 40 -33.66 -11.88 19.43
CA THR A 40 -33.32 -12.33 20.79
C THR A 40 -32.61 -11.20 21.55
N ARG A 41 -32.94 -11.06 22.84
CA ARG A 41 -32.43 -9.98 23.73
C ARG A 41 -30.89 -9.93 23.91
N GLU A 42 -30.15 -10.93 23.48
CA GLU A 42 -28.69 -10.97 23.59
C GLU A 42 -27.97 -10.23 22.46
N GLY A 43 -28.54 -10.15 21.24
CA GLY A 43 -27.98 -9.33 20.16
C GLY A 43 -27.92 -7.83 20.47
N ASN A 44 -28.93 -7.32 21.16
CA ASN A 44 -29.04 -5.87 21.47
C ASN A 44 -28.03 -5.37 22.52
N ARG A 45 -27.42 -6.21 23.33
CA ARG A 45 -26.39 -5.79 24.32
C ARG A 45 -25.01 -5.65 23.70
N ALA A 46 -24.66 -6.50 22.74
CA ALA A 46 -23.40 -6.43 22.04
C ALA A 46 -23.35 -5.21 21.10
N ASP A 47 -24.46 -4.93 20.41
CA ASP A 47 -24.58 -3.75 19.52
C ASP A 47 -24.56 -2.43 20.30
N ALA A 48 -25.21 -2.37 21.49
CA ALA A 48 -25.21 -1.18 22.35
C ALA A 48 -23.85 -0.89 23.00
N LEU A 49 -23.03 -1.91 23.28
CA LEU A 49 -21.66 -1.75 23.76
C LEU A 49 -20.71 -1.28 22.64
N CYS A 50 -20.89 -1.76 21.41
CA CYS A 50 -20.15 -1.29 20.24
C CYS A 50 -20.47 0.19 19.92
N ASP A 51 -21.74 0.58 19.96
CA ASP A 51 -22.17 1.95 19.70
C ASP A 51 -21.71 2.97 20.76
N ARG A 52 -21.55 2.54 22.01
CA ARG A 52 -21.02 3.39 23.08
C ARG A 52 -19.50 3.56 23.01
N ALA A 53 -18.77 2.52 22.59
CA ALA A 53 -17.33 2.59 22.38
C ALA A 53 -16.98 3.43 21.15
N ALA A 54 -17.80 3.40 20.10
CA ALA A 54 -17.59 4.18 18.87
C ALA A 54 -17.71 5.69 19.07
N ARG A 55 -18.59 6.15 19.99
CA ARG A 55 -18.85 7.59 20.20
C ARG A 55 -17.76 8.36 20.96
N HIS A 56 -16.81 7.69 21.58
CA HIS A 56 -15.69 8.32 22.29
C HIS A 56 -14.34 8.24 21.58
N LEU A 57 -14.30 7.67 20.37
CA LEU A 57 -13.09 7.51 19.56
C LEU A 57 -13.32 8.09 18.16
N ASP A 58 -13.54 9.42 18.11
CA ASP A 58 -13.84 10.14 16.88
C ASP A 58 -12.63 10.22 15.95
N ILE A 59 -12.43 9.18 15.14
CA ILE A 59 -11.73 9.19 13.86
C ILE A 59 -12.65 8.44 12.88
N THR A 60 -13.78 9.04 12.60
CA THR A 60 -14.65 8.63 11.51
C THR A 60 -14.10 9.20 10.21
N MET A 61 -13.63 8.34 9.32
CA MET A 61 -13.62 8.68 7.90
C MET A 61 -15.11 8.85 7.52
N ARG A 62 -15.57 10.09 7.37
CA ARG A 62 -16.96 10.38 6.96
C ARG A 62 -17.15 9.79 5.57
N GLY A 63 -18.24 9.03 5.39
CA GLY A 63 -18.57 8.34 4.14
C GLY A 63 -18.83 9.24 2.92
N ASP A 64 -18.79 10.56 3.09
CA ASP A 64 -19.07 11.56 2.05
C ASP A 64 -17.91 11.75 1.04
N ASP A 65 -16.73 11.15 1.31
CA ASP A 65 -15.57 11.28 0.44
C ASP A 65 -15.49 10.21 -0.67
N MET A 66 -16.48 9.32 -0.74
CA MET A 66 -16.61 8.30 -1.81
C MET A 66 -17.52 8.78 -2.95
N GLN A 67 -17.37 10.01 -3.42
CA GLN A 67 -18.06 10.46 -4.62
C GLN A 67 -17.47 9.80 -5.87
N ASP A 68 -18.36 9.44 -6.82
CA ASP A 68 -18.04 8.80 -8.09
C ASP A 68 -16.98 9.57 -8.93
N PRO A 69 -16.21 8.86 -9.79
CA PRO A 69 -15.22 9.48 -10.66
C PRO A 69 -15.85 10.55 -11.55
N GLN A 70 -15.06 11.58 -11.87
CA GLN A 70 -15.48 12.61 -12.84
C GLN A 70 -15.88 11.96 -14.17
N PRO A 71 -16.98 12.41 -14.82
CA PRO A 71 -17.55 11.75 -16.00
C PRO A 71 -16.66 11.73 -17.25
N ASP A 72 -15.58 12.52 -17.31
CA ASP A 72 -14.73 12.67 -18.50
C ASP A 72 -13.40 11.91 -18.44
N ALA A 73 -13.06 11.26 -17.31
CA ALA A 73 -11.87 10.43 -17.23
C ALA A 73 -12.18 9.00 -17.71
N LEU A 74 -11.35 8.46 -18.62
CA LEU A 74 -11.42 7.04 -18.99
C LEU A 74 -11.43 6.18 -17.72
N PRO A 75 -12.41 5.26 -17.57
CA PRO A 75 -12.45 4.40 -16.41
C PRO A 75 -11.17 3.57 -16.33
N PRO A 76 -10.60 3.39 -15.13
CA PRO A 76 -9.41 2.58 -14.99
C PRO A 76 -9.68 1.11 -15.33
N GLU A 77 -8.72 0.47 -15.97
CA GLU A 77 -8.79 -0.95 -16.31
C GLU A 77 -8.35 -1.81 -15.12
N PRO A 78 -9.09 -2.86 -14.75
CA PRO A 78 -8.65 -3.77 -13.72
C PRO A 78 -7.43 -4.56 -14.18
N PHE A 79 -6.48 -4.82 -13.27
CA PHE A 79 -5.35 -5.70 -13.52
C PHE A 79 -5.12 -6.70 -12.40
N VAL A 80 -4.37 -7.76 -12.71
CA VAL A 80 -3.90 -8.75 -11.75
C VAL A 80 -2.40 -8.91 -11.90
N ALA A 81 -1.66 -8.74 -10.79
CA ALA A 81 -0.23 -9.02 -10.70
C ALA A 81 -0.04 -10.27 -9.82
N PRO A 82 0.35 -11.43 -10.38
CA PRO A 82 0.60 -12.62 -9.58
C PRO A 82 1.86 -12.42 -8.73
N ALA A 83 1.73 -12.57 -7.41
CA ALA A 83 2.85 -12.55 -6.49
C ALA A 83 3.68 -13.86 -6.61
N ALA A 84 4.89 -13.87 -6.05
CA ALA A 84 5.80 -15.02 -6.14
C ALA A 84 5.23 -16.31 -5.52
N ASP A 85 4.31 -16.19 -4.56
CA ASP A 85 3.57 -17.31 -3.95
C ASP A 85 2.27 -17.67 -4.71
N GLY A 86 2.02 -17.08 -5.87
CA GLY A 86 0.83 -17.29 -6.68
C GLY A 86 -0.39 -16.48 -6.27
N PHE A 87 -0.32 -15.66 -5.19
CA PHE A 87 -1.44 -14.83 -4.78
C PHE A 87 -1.75 -13.75 -5.83
N PRO A 88 -3.04 -13.59 -6.25
CA PRO A 88 -3.42 -12.59 -7.25
C PRO A 88 -3.59 -11.21 -6.60
N VAL A 89 -2.58 -10.37 -6.69
CA VAL A 89 -2.66 -8.96 -6.29
C VAL A 89 -3.47 -8.21 -7.34
N ARG A 90 -4.55 -7.56 -6.92
CA ARG A 90 -5.50 -6.89 -7.82
C ARG A 90 -5.46 -5.39 -7.66
N GLY A 91 -5.68 -4.70 -8.77
CA GLY A 91 -5.68 -3.25 -8.79
C GLY A 91 -6.30 -2.68 -10.06
N PHE A 92 -6.06 -1.40 -10.29
CA PHE A 92 -6.58 -0.64 -11.43
C PHE A 92 -5.47 0.17 -12.08
N ALA A 93 -5.53 0.25 -13.41
CA ALA A 93 -4.56 0.92 -14.26
C ALA A 93 -5.22 2.03 -15.08
N TRP A 94 -4.64 3.19 -15.09
CA TRP A 94 -4.88 4.24 -16.07
C TRP A 94 -3.73 4.19 -17.08
N ARG A 95 -4.04 3.96 -18.35
CA ARG A 95 -3.04 3.81 -19.41
C ARG A 95 -3.39 4.64 -20.62
N HIS A 96 -2.41 5.37 -21.11
CA HIS A 96 -2.54 6.05 -22.38
C HIS A 96 -2.43 5.05 -23.53
N ARG A 97 -3.28 5.20 -24.55
CA ARG A 97 -3.31 4.29 -25.72
C ARG A 97 -2.03 4.33 -26.53
N ALA A 98 -1.45 5.53 -26.69
CA ALA A 98 -0.22 5.70 -27.45
C ALA A 98 1.00 5.62 -26.52
N PRO A 99 1.97 4.74 -26.80
CA PRO A 99 3.24 4.79 -26.09
C PRO A 99 3.92 6.14 -26.36
N ALA A 100 4.51 6.75 -25.31
CA ALA A 100 5.32 7.93 -25.46
C ALA A 100 6.67 7.71 -24.75
N ALA A 101 7.74 7.93 -25.47
CA ALA A 101 9.08 7.83 -24.91
C ALA A 101 9.21 8.77 -23.69
N GLY A 102 9.72 8.22 -22.58
CA GLY A 102 9.90 8.99 -21.35
C GLY A 102 8.65 9.20 -20.49
N ARG A 103 7.44 8.80 -20.93
CA ARG A 103 6.25 8.82 -20.07
C ARG A 103 6.49 7.91 -18.87
N PRO A 104 6.34 8.38 -17.63
CA PRO A 104 6.49 7.52 -16.46
C PRO A 104 5.24 6.67 -16.24
N VAL A 105 5.43 5.54 -15.53
CA VAL A 105 4.36 4.83 -14.84
C VAL A 105 4.51 5.06 -13.33
N THR A 106 3.46 5.53 -12.69
CA THR A 106 3.43 5.79 -11.24
C THR A 106 2.68 4.67 -10.53
N VAL A 107 3.34 3.96 -9.61
CA VAL A 107 2.73 2.97 -8.73
C VAL A 107 2.34 3.63 -7.41
N ILE A 108 1.09 3.46 -6.96
CA ILE A 108 0.61 4.00 -5.68
C ILE A 108 0.53 2.88 -4.64
N ASN A 109 1.37 2.97 -3.60
CA ASN A 109 1.36 2.11 -2.43
C ASN A 109 0.42 2.69 -1.36
N CYS A 110 -0.66 1.98 -1.08
CA CYS A 110 -1.72 2.42 -0.16
C CYS A 110 -1.28 2.44 1.31
N ALA A 111 -2.04 3.15 2.15
CA ALA A 111 -1.92 3.07 3.61
C ALA A 111 -2.49 1.75 4.16
N THR A 112 -2.19 1.45 5.43
CA THR A 112 -2.72 0.26 6.10
C THR A 112 -4.23 0.24 6.07
N SER A 113 -4.79 -0.83 5.50
CA SER A 113 -6.24 -1.09 5.46
C SER A 113 -7.07 0.03 4.81
N VAL A 114 -6.46 0.75 3.87
CA VAL A 114 -7.12 1.72 3.00
C VAL A 114 -7.20 1.12 1.60
N ARG A 115 -8.39 1.12 1.01
CA ARG A 115 -8.62 0.58 -0.33
C ARG A 115 -7.93 1.45 -1.39
N CYS A 116 -7.46 0.81 -2.45
CA CYS A 116 -6.84 1.52 -3.58
C CYS A 116 -7.80 2.54 -4.23
N ARG A 117 -9.10 2.32 -4.17
CA ARG A 117 -10.13 3.26 -4.67
C ARG A 117 -10.09 4.63 -3.99
N TYR A 118 -9.58 4.71 -2.77
CA TYR A 118 -9.37 5.98 -2.07
C TYR A 118 -8.44 6.94 -2.83
N TYR A 119 -7.51 6.39 -3.60
CA TYR A 119 -6.52 7.14 -4.35
C TYR A 119 -6.92 7.44 -5.80
N PHE A 120 -8.11 7.04 -6.23
CA PHE A 120 -8.53 7.13 -7.64
C PHE A 120 -8.49 8.55 -8.20
N ARG A 121 -8.92 9.55 -7.43
CA ARG A 121 -8.89 10.95 -7.88
C ARG A 121 -7.48 11.46 -8.08
N PHE A 122 -6.58 11.14 -7.16
CA PHE A 122 -5.17 11.47 -7.30
C PHE A 122 -4.52 10.70 -8.47
N ALA A 123 -4.87 9.44 -8.66
CA ALA A 123 -4.42 8.66 -9.82
C ALA A 123 -4.91 9.25 -11.15
N ALA A 124 -6.18 9.64 -11.23
CA ALA A 124 -6.75 10.30 -12.41
C ALA A 124 -6.07 11.66 -12.69
N TYR A 125 -5.76 12.42 -11.64
CA TYR A 125 -4.98 13.66 -11.75
C TYR A 125 -3.58 13.38 -12.34
N LEU A 126 -2.82 12.42 -11.80
CA LEU A 126 -1.51 12.08 -12.35
C LEU A 126 -1.61 11.59 -13.79
N PHE A 127 -2.66 10.84 -14.12
CA PHE A 127 -2.94 10.40 -15.49
C PHE A 127 -3.21 11.57 -16.43
N SER A 128 -4.06 12.53 -16.06
CA SER A 128 -4.32 13.73 -16.86
C SER A 128 -3.07 14.59 -17.05
N GLN A 129 -2.07 14.44 -16.16
CA GLN A 129 -0.78 15.14 -16.22
C GLN A 129 0.30 14.36 -16.98
N GLY A 130 -0.07 13.25 -17.64
CA GLY A 130 0.77 12.51 -18.57
C GLY A 130 1.52 11.31 -17.98
N SER A 131 1.18 10.83 -16.79
CA SER A 131 1.70 9.57 -16.23
C SER A 131 0.73 8.43 -16.48
N ASP A 132 1.20 7.23 -16.81
CA ASP A 132 0.40 6.03 -16.57
C ASP A 132 0.39 5.75 -15.08
N VAL A 133 -0.71 5.19 -14.54
CA VAL A 133 -0.84 5.01 -13.09
C VAL A 133 -1.36 3.62 -12.75
N LEU A 134 -0.75 2.97 -11.77
CA LEU A 134 -1.18 1.71 -11.19
C LEU A 134 -1.51 1.93 -9.71
N VAL A 135 -2.72 1.56 -9.30
CA VAL A 135 -3.11 1.51 -7.88
C VAL A 135 -3.59 0.10 -7.56
N TYR A 136 -3.27 -0.41 -6.38
CA TYR A 136 -3.60 -1.80 -6.03
C TYR A 136 -3.90 -1.95 -4.55
N ASP A 137 -4.65 -2.99 -4.24
CA ASP A 137 -4.89 -3.41 -2.87
C ASP A 137 -3.91 -4.51 -2.46
N TYR A 138 -3.34 -4.39 -1.28
CA TYR A 138 -2.56 -5.47 -0.69
C TYR A 138 -3.44 -6.68 -0.39
N ARG A 139 -2.84 -7.88 -0.34
CA ARG A 139 -3.55 -9.11 0.07
C ARG A 139 -4.34 -8.91 1.36
N GLY A 140 -5.58 -9.32 1.34
CA GLY A 140 -6.52 -9.17 2.44
C GLY A 140 -7.29 -7.87 2.48
N ILE A 141 -7.05 -6.92 1.57
CA ILE A 141 -7.74 -5.63 1.47
C ILE A 141 -8.44 -5.51 0.12
N GLY A 142 -9.56 -4.82 0.08
CA GLY A 142 -10.29 -4.38 -1.11
C GLY A 142 -10.45 -5.46 -2.19
N GLU A 143 -9.92 -5.21 -3.40
CA GLU A 143 -10.01 -6.12 -4.56
C GLU A 143 -9.14 -7.39 -4.38
N SER A 144 -8.12 -7.33 -3.50
CA SER A 144 -7.24 -8.46 -3.16
C SER A 144 -7.69 -9.18 -1.88
N ARG A 145 -8.94 -8.96 -1.44
CA ARG A 145 -9.51 -9.61 -0.25
C ARG A 145 -10.04 -10.99 -0.61
N PRO A 146 -9.69 -12.05 0.16
CA PRO A 146 -10.32 -13.35 0.04
C PRO A 146 -11.76 -13.32 0.60
N ALA A 147 -12.53 -14.37 0.35
CA ALA A 147 -13.92 -14.49 0.84
C ALA A 147 -14.02 -14.36 2.37
N SER A 148 -13.00 -14.81 3.12
CA SER A 148 -12.92 -14.69 4.58
C SER A 148 -11.51 -14.27 5.00
N LEU A 149 -11.41 -13.36 5.98
CA LEU A 149 -10.15 -13.03 6.65
C LEU A 149 -9.84 -13.92 7.85
N ALA A 150 -10.83 -14.66 8.36
CA ALA A 150 -10.60 -15.65 9.41
C ALA A 150 -9.72 -16.78 8.85
N GLY A 151 -8.58 -17.01 9.49
CA GLY A 151 -7.57 -17.96 9.02
C GLY A 151 -6.69 -17.50 7.87
N PHE A 152 -6.93 -16.30 7.31
CA PHE A 152 -6.08 -15.74 6.27
C PHE A 152 -4.80 -15.12 6.86
N HIS A 153 -3.65 -15.51 6.30
CA HIS A 153 -2.35 -15.02 6.73
C HIS A 153 -1.84 -13.91 5.81
N ALA A 154 -1.62 -12.74 6.38
CA ALA A 154 -0.95 -11.62 5.73
C ALA A 154 -0.28 -10.75 6.79
N THR A 155 0.91 -10.24 6.49
CA THR A 155 1.70 -9.33 7.32
C THR A 155 2.18 -8.14 6.48
N TRP A 156 2.76 -7.12 7.10
CA TRP A 156 3.43 -6.06 6.36
C TRP A 156 4.63 -6.57 5.54
N LEU A 157 5.27 -7.67 5.98
CA LEU A 157 6.35 -8.29 5.21
C LEU A 157 5.83 -8.88 3.90
N ASP A 158 4.67 -9.54 3.93
CA ASP A 158 4.03 -10.08 2.73
C ASP A 158 3.61 -8.96 1.77
N TRP A 159 3.08 -7.85 2.31
CA TRP A 159 2.71 -6.69 1.51
C TRP A 159 3.92 -6.09 0.75
N GLY A 160 5.11 -6.07 1.38
CA GLY A 160 6.32 -5.57 0.75
C GLY A 160 7.02 -6.59 -0.13
N ARG A 161 7.35 -7.76 0.45
CA ARG A 161 8.16 -8.79 -0.21
C ARG A 161 7.46 -9.47 -1.38
N LEU A 162 6.12 -9.54 -1.34
CA LEU A 162 5.32 -10.28 -2.31
C LEU A 162 4.43 -9.36 -3.13
N ASP A 163 3.56 -8.54 -2.50
CA ASP A 163 2.56 -7.78 -3.21
C ASP A 163 3.14 -6.57 -3.94
N CYS A 164 3.88 -5.70 -3.24
CA CYS A 164 4.54 -4.55 -3.85
C CYS A 164 5.55 -4.98 -4.91
N ASP A 165 6.34 -6.02 -4.59
CA ASP A 165 7.31 -6.59 -5.52
C ASP A 165 6.63 -7.07 -6.81
N ALA A 166 5.51 -7.79 -6.70
CA ALA A 166 4.72 -8.25 -7.85
C ALA A 166 4.22 -7.10 -8.72
N VAL A 167 3.75 -6.00 -8.09
CA VAL A 167 3.24 -4.84 -8.84
C VAL A 167 4.37 -4.06 -9.49
N LEU A 168 5.53 -3.91 -8.85
CA LEU A 168 6.70 -3.31 -9.48
C LEU A 168 7.18 -4.12 -10.69
N GLN A 169 7.25 -5.45 -10.56
CA GLN A 169 7.57 -6.34 -11.68
C GLN A 169 6.50 -6.28 -12.78
N TYR A 170 5.22 -6.19 -12.40
CA TYR A 170 4.13 -6.01 -13.35
C TYR A 170 4.30 -4.70 -14.14
N ALA A 171 4.60 -3.58 -13.46
CA ALA A 171 4.87 -2.30 -14.10
C ALA A 171 6.05 -2.41 -15.09
N ALA A 172 7.17 -3.01 -14.67
CA ALA A 172 8.33 -3.19 -15.52
C ALA A 172 8.05 -4.01 -16.79
N ARG A 173 7.21 -5.06 -16.68
CA ARG A 173 6.84 -5.90 -17.83
C ARG A 173 5.81 -5.26 -18.75
N THR A 174 4.77 -4.63 -18.19
CA THR A 174 3.62 -4.16 -18.97
C THR A 174 3.75 -2.71 -19.45
N CYS A 175 4.65 -1.95 -18.84
CA CYS A 175 5.03 -0.58 -19.19
C CYS A 175 6.53 -0.54 -19.59
N ALA A 176 6.96 -1.51 -20.40
CA ALA A 176 8.37 -1.66 -20.76
C ALA A 176 8.95 -0.38 -21.36
N GLY A 177 10.13 0.04 -20.87
CA GLY A 177 10.79 1.29 -21.31
C GLY A 177 10.26 2.55 -20.64
N GLN A 178 9.20 2.48 -19.85
CA GLN A 178 8.72 3.62 -19.07
C GLN A 178 9.47 3.71 -17.73
N PRO A 179 9.90 4.92 -17.30
CA PRO A 179 10.43 5.12 -15.96
C PRO A 179 9.37 4.80 -14.89
N VAL A 180 9.75 4.07 -13.85
CA VAL A 180 8.84 3.71 -12.76
C VAL A 180 8.99 4.71 -11.61
N ASP A 181 7.92 5.39 -11.26
CA ASP A 181 7.84 6.24 -10.08
C ASP A 181 6.94 5.59 -9.03
N VAL A 182 7.16 5.90 -7.75
CA VAL A 182 6.31 5.39 -6.66
C VAL A 182 5.81 6.54 -5.80
N VAL A 183 4.50 6.53 -5.53
CA VAL A 183 3.87 7.33 -4.47
C VAL A 183 3.46 6.38 -3.35
N ALA A 184 3.90 6.64 -2.13
CA ALA A 184 3.69 5.74 -1.01
C ALA A 184 3.06 6.48 0.18
N HIS A 185 1.92 6.01 0.66
CA HIS A 185 1.21 6.59 1.80
C HIS A 185 1.43 5.73 3.05
N SER A 186 1.85 6.35 4.15
CA SER A 186 1.95 5.70 5.46
C SER A 186 2.81 4.42 5.40
N VAL A 187 2.27 3.24 5.73
CA VAL A 187 2.96 1.94 5.61
C VAL A 187 3.48 1.67 4.19
N GLY A 188 2.90 2.32 3.19
CA GLY A 188 3.34 2.19 1.79
C GLY A 188 4.82 2.50 1.60
N GLY A 189 5.39 3.42 2.43
CA GLY A 189 6.82 3.66 2.46
C GLY A 189 7.62 2.47 2.99
N VAL A 190 7.13 1.76 4.00
CA VAL A 190 7.77 0.52 4.49
C VAL A 190 7.70 -0.58 3.43
N VAL A 191 6.54 -0.72 2.82
CA VAL A 191 6.26 -1.73 1.78
C VAL A 191 7.18 -1.56 0.58
N LEU A 192 7.42 -0.31 0.14
CA LEU A 192 8.39 0.01 -0.91
C LEU A 192 9.79 -0.48 -0.56
N GLY A 193 10.26 -0.21 0.66
CA GLY A 193 11.59 -0.61 1.11
C GLY A 193 11.80 -2.12 1.15
N LEU A 194 10.75 -2.89 1.41
CA LEU A 194 10.79 -4.34 1.49
C LEU A 194 10.75 -5.06 0.13
N ALA A 195 10.29 -4.40 -0.93
CA ALA A 195 10.21 -4.97 -2.27
C ALA A 195 11.61 -5.21 -2.86
N ALA A 196 11.87 -6.41 -3.38
CA ALA A 196 13.16 -6.76 -4.00
C ALA A 196 13.41 -5.98 -5.30
N SER A 197 12.33 -5.63 -6.00
CA SER A 197 12.35 -4.87 -7.26
C SER A 197 12.41 -3.35 -7.06
N ASN A 198 12.58 -2.83 -5.82
CA ASN A 198 12.67 -1.40 -5.58
C ASN A 198 13.82 -0.67 -6.33
N PRO A 199 14.93 -1.33 -6.76
CA PRO A 199 15.96 -0.63 -7.54
C PRO A 199 15.50 -0.10 -8.92
N ILE A 200 14.36 -0.59 -9.45
CA ILE A 200 13.84 -0.10 -10.73
C ILE A 200 13.19 1.29 -10.61
N VAL A 201 12.94 1.75 -9.39
CA VAL A 201 12.24 3.02 -9.13
C VAL A 201 13.15 4.18 -9.50
N ARG A 202 12.63 5.08 -10.34
CA ARG A 202 13.32 6.31 -10.75
C ARG A 202 13.21 7.41 -9.69
N ARG A 203 12.01 7.61 -9.14
CA ARG A 203 11.70 8.61 -8.10
C ARG A 203 10.68 8.06 -7.13
N ALA A 204 10.84 8.40 -5.86
CA ALA A 204 9.90 8.05 -4.81
C ALA A 204 9.33 9.31 -4.14
N LEU A 205 8.03 9.29 -3.86
CA LEU A 205 7.34 10.28 -3.04
C LEU A 205 6.63 9.55 -1.93
N THR A 206 6.81 9.98 -0.69
CA THR A 206 6.09 9.42 0.44
C THR A 206 5.26 10.49 1.15
N VAL A 207 4.09 10.14 1.65
CA VAL A 207 3.21 11.02 2.43
C VAL A 207 2.93 10.37 3.77
N GLY A 208 3.31 11.01 4.86
CA GLY A 208 3.12 10.53 6.23
C GLY A 208 3.69 9.12 6.48
N ALA A 209 4.75 8.73 5.74
CA ALA A 209 5.26 7.36 5.78
C ALA A 209 6.02 7.09 7.08
N GLN A 210 5.64 5.98 7.75
CA GLN A 210 6.20 5.55 9.03
C GLN A 210 5.78 4.09 9.33
N TYR A 211 6.35 3.46 10.37
CA TYR A 211 6.01 2.08 10.76
C TYR A 211 5.40 1.94 12.17
N ALA A 212 4.68 2.99 12.61
CA ALA A 212 3.80 2.96 13.77
C ALA A 212 4.46 2.61 15.12
N TYR A 213 5.69 3.06 15.39
CA TYR A 213 6.25 2.95 16.72
C TYR A 213 5.53 3.94 17.66
N TRP A 214 4.84 3.42 18.66
CA TRP A 214 3.87 4.19 19.45
C TRP A 214 4.44 5.41 20.18
N ARG A 215 5.75 5.41 20.52
CA ARG A 215 6.40 6.54 21.19
C ARG A 215 6.62 7.73 20.26
N ASP A 216 6.56 7.51 18.95
CA ASP A 216 6.70 8.55 17.95
C ASP A 216 5.37 9.22 17.59
N TYR A 217 4.22 8.71 18.07
CA TYR A 217 2.93 9.37 17.86
C TYR A 217 2.89 10.75 18.50
N ALA A 218 2.11 11.67 17.91
CA ALA A 218 1.94 13.03 18.41
C ALA A 218 1.57 13.04 19.92
N GLY A 219 2.27 13.85 20.71
CA GLY A 219 2.27 13.76 22.17
C GLY A 219 0.89 13.83 22.81
N SER A 220 0.01 14.73 22.33
CA SER A 220 -1.37 14.91 22.81
C SER A 220 -2.26 13.67 22.57
N HIS A 221 -1.97 12.88 21.54
CA HIS A 221 -2.77 11.71 21.15
C HIS A 221 -2.13 10.37 21.48
N ARG A 222 -0.90 10.37 21.97
CA ARG A 222 -0.07 9.15 22.16
C ARG A 222 -0.73 8.05 22.95
N LEU A 223 -1.34 8.36 24.10
CA LEU A 223 -1.97 7.35 24.95
C LEU A 223 -3.23 6.76 24.30
N ARG A 224 -4.04 7.60 23.65
CA ARG A 224 -5.22 7.14 22.88
C ARG A 224 -4.81 6.25 21.74
N MET A 225 -3.78 6.63 20.99
CA MET A 225 -3.22 5.86 19.88
C MET A 225 -2.63 4.52 20.36
N LEU A 226 -1.91 4.53 21.50
CA LEU A 226 -1.42 3.32 22.13
C LEU A 226 -2.57 2.37 22.50
N ALA A 227 -3.59 2.87 23.20
CA ALA A 227 -4.75 2.07 23.60
C ALA A 227 -5.48 1.48 22.38
N LYS A 228 -5.71 2.28 21.33
CA LYS A 228 -6.43 1.84 20.12
C LYS A 228 -5.62 0.83 19.31
N TRP A 229 -4.40 1.19 18.92
CA TRP A 229 -3.64 0.44 17.91
C TRP A 229 -2.73 -0.65 18.48
N HIS A 230 -2.29 -0.53 19.74
CA HIS A 230 -1.36 -1.47 20.35
C HIS A 230 -2.01 -2.36 21.41
N VAL A 231 -3.25 -2.05 21.86
CA VAL A 231 -4.01 -2.88 22.81
C VAL A 231 -5.30 -3.38 22.17
N ALA A 232 -6.25 -2.50 21.83
CA ALA A 232 -7.56 -2.91 21.33
C ALA A 232 -7.47 -3.66 19.99
N MET A 233 -6.74 -3.15 19.04
CA MET A 233 -6.59 -3.78 17.71
C MET A 233 -6.05 -5.22 17.77
N PRO A 234 -4.93 -5.53 18.46
CA PRO A 234 -4.46 -6.91 18.56
C PRO A 234 -5.36 -7.82 19.42
N MET A 235 -6.12 -7.28 20.37
CA MET A 235 -7.14 -8.06 21.10
C MET A 235 -8.26 -8.49 20.16
N LEU A 236 -8.82 -7.56 19.37
CA LEU A 236 -9.83 -7.86 18.35
C LEU A 236 -9.31 -8.88 17.34
N ALA A 237 -8.07 -8.72 16.87
CA ALA A 237 -7.44 -9.66 15.94
C ALA A 237 -7.30 -11.08 16.52
N ARG A 238 -7.13 -11.22 17.86
CA ARG A 238 -7.09 -12.54 18.50
C ARG A 238 -8.47 -13.18 18.63
N VAL A 239 -9.48 -12.37 18.98
CA VAL A 239 -10.85 -12.86 19.22
C VAL A 239 -11.52 -13.24 17.90
N PHE A 240 -11.43 -12.41 16.88
CA PHE A 240 -12.15 -12.61 15.61
C PHE A 240 -11.30 -13.29 14.51
N GLY A 241 -10.00 -13.52 14.74
CA GLY A 241 -9.08 -13.99 13.70
C GLY A 241 -8.64 -12.91 12.69
N TYR A 242 -9.23 -11.72 12.78
CA TYR A 242 -8.92 -10.48 12.03
C TYR A 242 -9.46 -9.28 12.83
N VAL A 243 -9.18 -8.06 12.39
CA VAL A 243 -9.79 -6.85 13.00
C VAL A 243 -11.02 -6.46 12.19
N PRO A 244 -12.24 -6.50 12.76
CA PRO A 244 -13.46 -6.07 12.08
C PRO A 244 -13.57 -4.53 12.06
N ALA A 245 -12.54 -3.87 11.52
CA ALA A 245 -12.35 -2.44 11.60
C ALA A 245 -13.47 -1.64 10.89
N LYS A 246 -14.04 -2.19 9.83
CA LYS A 246 -15.15 -1.61 9.10
C LYS A 246 -16.41 -1.44 9.97
N ARG A 247 -16.72 -2.44 10.81
CA ARG A 247 -17.84 -2.36 11.77
C ARG A 247 -17.61 -1.32 12.85
N LEU A 248 -16.36 -0.97 13.13
CA LEU A 248 -15.97 0.03 14.13
C LEU A 248 -15.77 1.43 13.53
N GLY A 249 -16.01 1.61 12.23
CA GLY A 249 -15.79 2.89 11.55
C GLY A 249 -14.32 3.32 11.49
N TRP A 250 -13.37 2.39 11.61
CA TRP A 250 -11.94 2.76 11.65
C TRP A 250 -11.32 2.81 10.26
N MET A 251 -11.42 1.71 9.51
CA MET A 251 -10.85 1.48 8.18
C MET A 251 -11.42 0.19 7.60
N GLU A 252 -10.87 -0.37 6.53
CA GLU A 252 -11.24 -1.71 6.08
C GLU A 252 -10.82 -2.77 7.10
N ASP A 253 -11.55 -3.92 7.10
CA ASP A 253 -11.18 -5.05 7.93
C ASP A 253 -9.74 -5.46 7.67
N THR A 254 -8.99 -5.71 8.74
CA THR A 254 -7.54 -5.87 8.69
C THR A 254 -7.15 -7.31 9.01
N PRO A 255 -6.34 -8.00 8.18
CA PRO A 255 -5.81 -9.31 8.49
C PRO A 255 -5.07 -9.33 9.83
N ARG A 256 -5.19 -10.46 10.57
CA ARG A 256 -4.59 -10.61 11.90
C ARG A 256 -3.09 -10.31 11.92
N GLY A 257 -2.33 -10.83 10.96
CA GLY A 257 -0.88 -10.63 10.91
C GLY A 257 -0.49 -9.20 10.65
N VAL A 258 -1.27 -8.45 9.85
CA VAL A 258 -1.10 -7.01 9.62
C VAL A 258 -1.31 -6.22 10.91
N ALA A 259 -2.39 -6.50 11.64
CA ALA A 259 -2.65 -5.87 12.94
C ALA A 259 -1.53 -6.17 13.97
N LEU A 260 -0.96 -7.38 13.93
CA LEU A 260 0.16 -7.75 14.79
C LEU A 260 1.48 -7.10 14.34
N SER A 261 1.71 -6.92 13.04
CA SER A 261 2.85 -6.14 12.52
C SER A 261 2.80 -4.71 13.05
N TRP A 262 1.65 -4.06 12.95
CA TRP A 262 1.44 -2.70 13.48
C TRP A 262 1.67 -2.65 15.00
N SER A 263 0.90 -3.42 15.75
CA SER A 263 0.87 -3.31 17.22
C SER A 263 2.16 -3.71 17.91
N ARG A 264 3.07 -4.41 17.22
CA ARG A 264 4.36 -4.87 17.72
C ARG A 264 5.54 -4.02 17.30
N SER A 265 5.32 -2.93 16.59
CA SER A 265 6.38 -2.02 16.16
C SER A 265 7.31 -1.62 17.31
N ARG A 266 8.60 -1.56 17.01
CA ARG A 266 9.70 -1.31 17.93
C ARG A 266 10.52 -0.09 17.42
N PRO A 267 11.44 0.45 18.22
CA PRO A 267 12.35 1.52 17.76
C PRO A 267 13.10 1.16 16.49
N ARG A 268 13.45 -0.12 16.31
CA ARG A 268 13.98 -0.66 15.07
C ARG A 268 12.92 -1.55 14.43
N PHE A 269 12.69 -1.37 13.14
CA PHE A 269 11.64 -2.07 12.39
C PHE A 269 11.77 -3.60 12.49
N GLU A 270 12.98 -4.10 12.29
CA GLU A 270 13.29 -5.53 12.29
C GLU A 270 13.08 -6.20 13.66
N ASP A 271 13.10 -5.44 14.76
CA ASP A 271 12.88 -5.96 16.10
C ASP A 271 11.41 -6.33 16.37
N ALA A 272 10.47 -5.85 15.54
CA ALA A 272 9.08 -6.27 15.58
C ALA A 272 8.91 -7.77 15.26
N TYR A 273 9.86 -8.35 14.54
CA TYR A 273 9.83 -9.72 14.01
C TYR A 273 10.71 -10.71 14.77
N VAL A 274 11.03 -10.43 16.03
CA VAL A 274 11.84 -11.32 16.88
C VAL A 274 11.02 -12.47 17.48
N ARG A 275 9.70 -12.26 17.72
CA ARG A 275 8.85 -13.19 18.49
C ARG A 275 7.65 -13.67 17.68
N ALA A 276 7.24 -14.95 17.95
CA ALA A 276 5.99 -15.51 17.42
C ALA A 276 4.79 -14.57 17.66
N PRO A 277 3.75 -14.58 16.80
CA PRO A 277 3.57 -15.47 15.64
C PRO A 277 4.19 -14.97 14.32
N ILE A 278 4.86 -13.81 14.28
CA ILE A 278 5.46 -13.23 13.08
C ILE A 278 6.99 -13.22 13.20
N ARG A 279 7.55 -14.33 13.68
CA ARG A 279 8.99 -14.46 13.94
C ARG A 279 9.77 -14.68 12.64
N GLU A 280 10.85 -13.90 12.46
CA GLU A 280 11.86 -14.08 11.43
C GLU A 280 13.21 -14.54 12.03
N THR A 281 14.02 -15.26 11.26
CA THR A 281 15.38 -15.61 11.65
C THR A 281 16.27 -14.36 11.74
N PRO A 282 17.41 -14.40 12.46
CA PRO A 282 18.33 -13.27 12.49
C PRO A 282 18.80 -12.83 11.10
N ASP A 283 19.06 -13.78 10.20
CA ASP A 283 19.47 -13.49 8.82
C ASP A 283 18.36 -12.86 8.01
N ALA A 284 17.13 -13.37 8.10
CA ALA A 284 15.98 -12.79 7.44
C ALA A 284 15.71 -11.35 7.94
N ARG A 285 15.94 -11.06 9.23
CA ARG A 285 15.80 -9.70 9.77
C ARG A 285 16.90 -8.76 9.26
N ARG A 286 18.13 -9.24 9.05
CA ARG A 286 19.18 -8.46 8.38
C ARG A 286 18.82 -8.17 6.94
N ASP A 287 18.31 -9.16 6.19
CA ASP A 287 17.80 -8.97 4.82
C ASP A 287 16.69 -7.92 4.75
N LEU A 288 15.80 -7.85 5.77
CA LEU A 288 14.78 -6.79 5.80
C LEU A 288 15.40 -5.40 5.75
N VAL A 289 16.43 -5.15 6.57
CA VAL A 289 17.10 -3.84 6.61
C VAL A 289 17.86 -3.58 5.32
N GLU A 290 18.55 -4.58 4.80
CA GLU A 290 19.32 -4.48 3.56
C GLU A 290 18.45 -4.14 2.35
N ARG A 291 17.20 -4.64 2.28
CA ARG A 291 16.27 -4.31 1.19
C ARG A 291 16.01 -2.81 1.05
N PHE A 292 15.87 -2.09 2.16
CA PHE A 292 15.70 -0.64 2.12
C PHE A 292 16.89 0.07 1.48
N THR A 293 18.10 -0.44 1.70
CA THR A 293 19.32 0.16 1.14
C THR A 293 19.48 -0.05 -0.37
N ARG A 294 18.71 -0.97 -0.96
CA ARG A 294 18.73 -1.22 -2.42
C ARG A 294 18.05 -0.10 -3.20
N LEU A 295 17.11 0.63 -2.60
CA LEU A 295 16.53 1.82 -3.22
C LEU A 295 17.58 2.95 -3.28
N THR A 296 17.90 3.38 -4.48
CA THR A 296 18.85 4.49 -4.73
C THR A 296 18.15 5.72 -5.34
N ALA A 297 16.87 5.60 -5.64
CA ALA A 297 16.07 6.68 -6.19
C ALA A 297 16.03 7.89 -5.26
N PRO A 298 16.08 9.14 -5.77
CA PRO A 298 15.79 10.31 -4.96
C PRO A 298 14.37 10.23 -4.40
N MET A 299 14.21 10.65 -3.14
CA MET A 299 12.97 10.54 -2.38
C MET A 299 12.55 11.88 -1.80
N LEU A 300 11.30 12.27 -2.05
CA LEU A 300 10.61 13.32 -1.30
C LEU A 300 9.70 12.69 -0.26
N ALA A 301 9.93 12.98 1.00
CA ALA A 301 9.03 12.63 2.10
C ALA A 301 8.24 13.86 2.52
N ILE A 302 6.93 13.82 2.36
CA ILE A 302 6.01 14.87 2.82
C ILE A 302 5.43 14.45 4.16
N GLY A 303 5.73 15.22 5.21
CA GLY A 303 5.08 15.16 6.52
C GLY A 303 4.08 16.31 6.67
N LEU A 304 2.98 16.07 7.38
CA LEU A 304 1.97 17.08 7.69
C LEU A 304 2.03 17.42 9.16
N SER A 305 1.94 18.69 9.53
CA SER A 305 2.18 19.10 10.91
C SER A 305 1.09 18.64 11.88
N ASP A 306 -0.11 18.42 11.36
CA ASP A 306 -1.29 17.94 12.08
C ASP A 306 -1.55 16.41 11.92
N ASP A 307 -0.57 15.68 11.40
CA ASP A 307 -0.62 14.22 11.28
C ASP A 307 -0.24 13.56 12.63
N GLU A 308 -1.20 12.91 13.27
CA GLU A 308 -0.99 12.24 14.55
C GLU A 308 -0.11 10.97 14.49
N PHE A 309 0.03 10.35 13.29
CA PHE A 309 0.88 9.20 13.03
C PHE A 309 2.27 9.60 12.50
N GLY A 310 2.28 10.54 11.57
CA GLY A 310 3.45 10.99 10.83
C GLY A 310 4.15 12.18 11.51
N SER A 311 4.49 12.06 12.79
CA SER A 311 5.37 13.04 13.43
C SER A 311 6.74 13.10 12.73
N VAL A 312 7.53 14.13 13.00
CA VAL A 312 8.89 14.25 12.44
C VAL A 312 9.72 13.03 12.82
N GLU A 313 9.65 12.62 14.09
CA GLU A 313 10.39 11.47 14.61
C GLU A 313 9.96 10.15 13.93
N ALA A 314 8.67 9.97 13.70
CA ALA A 314 8.14 8.78 13.02
C ALA A 314 8.61 8.68 11.57
N VAL A 315 8.55 9.79 10.84
CA VAL A 315 8.98 9.87 9.43
C VAL A 315 10.50 9.69 9.35
N GLU A 316 11.29 10.45 10.13
CA GLU A 316 12.76 10.35 10.12
C GLU A 316 13.27 8.97 10.53
N ARG A 317 12.56 8.27 11.43
CA ARG A 317 12.90 6.90 11.82
C ARG A 317 12.79 5.93 10.62
N LEU A 318 11.76 6.05 9.79
CA LEU A 318 11.67 5.28 8.55
C LEU A 318 12.73 5.71 7.54
N LEU A 319 12.90 7.01 7.33
CA LEU A 319 13.87 7.53 6.36
C LEU A 319 15.32 7.13 6.68
N GLY A 320 15.61 6.84 7.94
CA GLY A 320 16.91 6.32 8.38
C GLY A 320 17.29 4.97 7.77
N TYR A 321 16.32 4.19 7.27
CA TYR A 321 16.57 2.93 6.55
C TYR A 321 16.96 3.12 5.08
N TYR A 322 16.56 4.22 4.46
CA TYR A 322 16.84 4.54 3.05
C TYR A 322 18.22 5.20 2.87
N THR A 323 19.26 4.54 3.35
CA THR A 323 20.62 5.13 3.49
C THR A 323 21.29 5.45 2.15
N ARG A 324 20.83 4.86 1.04
CA ARG A 324 21.38 5.10 -0.31
C ARG A 324 20.52 6.01 -1.17
N SER A 325 19.36 6.44 -0.68
CA SER A 325 18.49 7.40 -1.36
C SER A 325 18.86 8.83 -0.97
N ALA A 326 18.87 9.73 -1.95
CA ALA A 326 18.95 11.17 -1.69
C ALA A 326 17.56 11.62 -1.18
N VAL A 327 17.43 11.81 0.15
CA VAL A 327 16.13 12.06 0.78
C VAL A 327 15.97 13.53 1.12
N THR A 328 14.86 14.14 0.66
CA THR A 328 14.33 15.42 1.11
C THR A 328 13.12 15.18 2.01
N HIS A 329 13.10 15.69 3.23
CA HIS A 329 11.93 15.67 4.11
C HIS A 329 11.32 17.07 4.18
N LEU A 330 10.17 17.24 3.57
CA LEU A 330 9.37 18.47 3.56
C LEU A 330 8.21 18.33 4.55
N ARG A 331 8.09 19.28 5.49
CA ARG A 331 6.95 19.33 6.41
C ARG A 331 6.06 20.52 6.09
N ILE A 332 4.77 20.27 5.86
CA ILE A 332 3.77 21.27 5.50
C ILE A 332 2.77 21.41 6.66
N ALA A 333 2.50 22.65 7.06
CA ALA A 333 1.44 22.95 8.02
C ALA A 333 0.16 23.41 7.30
N PRO A 334 -1.05 23.07 7.81
CA PRO A 334 -2.31 23.44 7.18
C PRO A 334 -2.42 24.93 6.87
N GLU A 335 -1.98 25.79 7.78
CA GLU A 335 -2.00 27.24 7.64
C GLU A 335 -1.16 27.76 6.48
N GLN A 336 -0.10 27.04 6.08
CA GLN A 336 0.78 27.42 4.97
C GLN A 336 0.11 27.28 3.61
N ILE A 337 -1.00 26.54 3.54
CA ILE A 337 -1.83 26.36 2.34
C ILE A 337 -3.25 26.89 2.55
N GLY A 338 -3.48 27.69 3.62
CA GLY A 338 -4.74 28.38 3.88
C GLY A 338 -5.91 27.46 4.31
N VAL A 339 -5.64 26.31 4.95
CA VAL A 339 -6.68 25.38 5.41
C VAL A 339 -6.58 25.14 6.91
N ALA A 340 -7.72 24.72 7.51
CA ALA A 340 -7.78 24.45 8.95
C ALA A 340 -7.13 23.11 9.35
N SER A 341 -7.14 22.12 8.45
CA SER A 341 -6.54 20.80 8.71
C SER A 341 -6.28 20.02 7.44
N ILE A 342 -5.27 19.13 7.51
CA ILE A 342 -4.97 18.13 6.47
C ILE A 342 -5.04 16.73 7.11
N GLY A 343 -4.24 16.47 8.17
CA GLY A 343 -4.17 15.19 8.87
C GLY A 343 -3.54 14.08 8.02
N HIS A 344 -3.59 12.84 8.54
CA HIS A 344 -2.87 11.71 7.95
C HIS A 344 -3.35 11.31 6.55
N PHE A 345 -4.64 11.42 6.26
CA PHE A 345 -5.24 10.85 5.06
C PHE A 345 -5.54 11.85 3.96
N ALA A 346 -5.95 13.07 4.31
CA ALA A 346 -6.62 13.96 3.38
C ALA A 346 -5.73 14.56 2.27
N PHE A 347 -4.40 14.36 2.31
CA PHE A 347 -3.52 14.75 1.19
C PHE A 347 -4.07 14.31 -0.18
N PHE A 348 -4.71 13.12 -0.23
CA PHE A 348 -5.22 12.52 -1.45
C PHE A 348 -6.67 12.93 -1.78
N HIS A 349 -7.29 13.81 -1.01
CA HIS A 349 -8.61 14.36 -1.32
C HIS A 349 -8.54 15.42 -2.42
N SER A 350 -9.54 15.44 -3.30
CA SER A 350 -9.62 16.40 -4.41
C SER A 350 -9.59 17.86 -4.00
N ARG A 351 -9.98 18.20 -2.76
CA ARG A 351 -9.85 19.56 -2.22
C ARG A 351 -8.43 20.10 -2.23
N PHE A 352 -7.43 19.21 -2.32
CA PHE A 352 -6.01 19.57 -2.37
C PHE A 352 -5.40 19.48 -3.77
N GLU A 353 -6.22 19.30 -4.80
CA GLU A 353 -5.80 19.22 -6.20
C GLU A 353 -5.01 20.45 -6.66
N GLN A 354 -5.40 21.63 -6.15
CA GLN A 354 -4.76 22.90 -6.53
C GLN A 354 -3.60 23.31 -5.60
N THR A 355 -3.38 22.61 -4.49
CA THR A 355 -2.39 23.02 -3.48
C THR A 355 -1.32 21.96 -3.25
N LEU A 356 -1.67 20.76 -2.77
CA LEU A 356 -0.71 19.72 -2.41
C LEU A 356 -0.32 18.83 -3.60
N TRP A 357 -1.26 18.53 -4.52
CA TRP A 357 -0.98 17.64 -5.65
C TRP A 357 0.04 18.20 -6.64
N PRO A 358 0.09 19.54 -6.92
CA PRO A 358 1.14 20.13 -7.75
C PRO A 358 2.55 19.93 -7.17
N ILE A 359 2.71 19.90 -5.84
CA ILE A 359 4.00 19.62 -5.19
C ILE A 359 4.46 18.19 -5.52
N ALA A 360 3.55 17.21 -5.38
CA ALA A 360 3.81 15.83 -5.74
C ALA A 360 4.17 15.68 -7.22
N LEU A 361 3.36 16.28 -8.09
CA LEU A 361 3.56 16.26 -9.55
C LEU A 361 4.89 16.90 -9.95
N GLY A 362 5.20 18.08 -9.39
CA GLY A 362 6.45 18.79 -9.65
C GLY A 362 7.66 17.93 -9.30
N TRP A 363 7.65 17.30 -8.13
CA TRP A 363 8.69 16.36 -7.71
C TRP A 363 8.82 15.17 -8.67
N LEU A 364 7.71 14.50 -9.00
CA LEU A 364 7.72 13.35 -9.91
C LEU A 364 8.22 13.72 -11.30
N LYS A 365 7.97 14.94 -11.78
CA LYS A 365 8.44 15.43 -13.08
C LYS A 365 9.92 15.85 -13.07
N THR A 366 10.38 16.55 -12.04
CA THR A 366 11.68 17.22 -12.02
C THR A 366 12.71 16.57 -11.07
N GLY A 367 12.26 15.96 -9.98
CA GLY A 367 13.12 15.51 -8.88
C GLY A 367 13.59 16.64 -7.96
N ALA A 368 12.97 17.82 -8.05
CA ALA A 368 13.28 18.98 -7.25
C ALA A 368 12.00 19.64 -6.70
N LEU A 369 12.10 20.37 -5.60
CA LEU A 369 11.04 21.23 -5.10
C LEU A 369 11.16 22.60 -5.79
N ALA A 370 10.02 23.19 -6.16
CA ALA A 370 9.97 24.57 -6.60
C ALA A 370 10.32 25.53 -5.44
N PRO A 371 10.99 26.68 -5.72
CA PRO A 371 11.40 27.62 -4.67
C PRO A 371 10.24 28.10 -3.78
N GLU A 372 9.05 28.24 -4.37
CA GLU A 372 7.82 28.70 -3.70
C GLU A 372 7.05 27.57 -2.98
N THR A 373 7.58 26.34 -2.94
CA THR A 373 6.90 25.21 -2.30
C THR A 373 6.63 25.52 -0.82
N PRO A 374 5.34 25.49 -0.37
CA PRO A 374 5.03 25.72 1.01
C PRO A 374 5.62 24.62 1.91
N GLY A 375 6.01 24.99 3.11
CA GLY A 375 6.52 24.04 4.08
C GLY A 375 7.95 24.37 4.52
N ARG A 376 8.45 23.51 5.41
CA ARG A 376 9.84 23.58 5.92
C ARG A 376 10.57 22.28 5.59
N VAL A 377 11.73 22.40 4.99
CA VAL A 377 12.63 21.26 4.75
C VAL A 377 13.35 20.92 6.06
N HIS A 378 13.11 19.72 6.58
CA HIS A 378 13.76 19.17 7.77
C HIS A 378 15.04 18.41 7.44
N ARG A 379 15.08 17.74 6.27
CA ARG A 379 16.24 16.98 5.79
C ARG A 379 16.46 17.28 4.33
N GLN A 380 17.69 17.65 3.99
CA GLN A 380 18.15 17.73 2.62
C GLN A 380 19.05 16.54 2.28
N PRO A 381 19.12 16.10 1.02
CA PRO A 381 20.12 15.14 0.59
C PRO A 381 21.51 15.69 0.95
N CYS A 382 22.38 14.86 1.55
CA CYS A 382 23.81 15.19 1.55
C CYS A 382 24.24 15.39 0.11
N ALA A 383 24.91 16.50 -0.19
CA ALA A 383 25.57 16.67 -1.49
C ALA A 383 26.43 15.43 -1.74
N PRO A 384 26.38 14.81 -2.94
CA PRO A 384 27.27 13.71 -3.26
C PRO A 384 28.70 14.20 -2.97
N GLU A 385 29.44 13.46 -2.13
CA GLU A 385 30.86 13.73 -1.93
C GLU A 385 31.50 13.77 -3.32
N PRO A 386 32.20 14.87 -3.70
CA PRO A 386 32.83 14.92 -5.02
C PRO A 386 33.71 13.68 -5.12
N ALA A 387 33.49 12.91 -6.20
CA ALA A 387 34.26 11.71 -6.46
C ALA A 387 35.74 12.04 -6.18
N ARG A 388 36.34 11.41 -5.18
CA ARG A 388 37.77 11.58 -4.89
C ARG A 388 38.47 11.28 -6.20
N ALA A 389 38.93 12.31 -6.87
CA ALA A 389 39.75 12.20 -8.03
C ALA A 389 40.86 11.20 -7.67
N ALA A 390 40.97 10.14 -8.45
CA ALA A 390 42.05 9.19 -8.37
C ALA A 390 43.34 10.02 -8.39
N ARG A 391 43.91 10.26 -7.21
CA ARG A 391 45.21 10.92 -7.10
C ARG A 391 46.20 9.93 -7.70
N ASP A 392 46.75 10.36 -8.78
CA ASP A 392 47.84 9.78 -9.52
C ASP A 392 48.81 8.97 -8.63
N GLU A 393 48.82 7.66 -8.85
CA GLU A 393 49.99 6.82 -8.67
C GLU A 393 50.97 7.09 -9.82
N ALA A 394 51.44 8.32 -9.92
CA ALA A 394 52.45 8.73 -10.89
C ALA A 394 53.50 9.63 -10.26
N SER A 395 54.15 9.17 -9.19
CA SER A 395 55.44 9.72 -8.85
C SER A 395 56.22 8.75 -7.94
N GLY A 396 57.19 8.05 -8.48
CA GLY A 396 58.08 7.27 -7.63
C GLY A 396 58.81 6.12 -8.30
N ARG A 397 59.23 6.27 -9.55
CA ARG A 397 60.38 5.52 -10.04
C ARG A 397 61.32 6.42 -10.82
N THR A 398 62.26 7.03 -10.07
CA THR A 398 63.50 7.55 -10.67
C THR A 398 64.63 7.21 -9.77
N ALA A 399 65.43 6.27 -10.23
CA ALA A 399 66.86 6.07 -10.13
C ALA A 399 67.59 6.35 -8.83
N ALA A 400 68.16 5.31 -8.28
CA ALA A 400 69.43 5.39 -7.58
C ALA A 400 70.40 4.49 -8.29
N ARG A 401 71.44 5.11 -8.77
CA ARG A 401 72.75 4.46 -8.93
C ARG A 401 73.44 4.44 -7.57
#